data_8e8e16d0e4669bed20f95daa54605420
#
_entry.id   8e8e16d0e4669bed20f95daa54605420
#
_cell.length_a   1.000
_cell.length_b   1.000
_cell.length_c   1.000
_cell.angle_alpha   90.00
_cell.angle_beta   90.00
_cell.angle_gamma   90.00
#
_symmetry.space_group_name_H-M   'P 1'
#
loop_
_entity.id
_entity.type
_entity.pdbx_description
1 polymer ?
#
loop_
_entity_poly.entity_id
_entity_poly.type
_entity_poly.pdbx_seq_one_letter_code
_entity_poly.pdbx_strand_id
1 'polypeptide(L)'
;MEKKFLLVGALLLAGGFSTMNADVIYVTESGSGDGTSWSSAASLEDALSWAAAGDEVFVAKGTYTGSFKLRAAAKVYGNCVGTETEPPTYTTAEGLETFLKGPGGKRVLYLDGKASEIYGLDISGGDASTETTGVGRGGGVYINNGGATLKYCNIHDNIGVDGSKNILGSNGKALKGVGGGLYVLNGRLENCIIENNIATTAPWEDTSKTWSTGIGGGICLDATEGNGCNPDNAIVLNCIIRNNSTTPTDDGDSFQSQGGGIAIKSGKLINSLVVGNSVNGSLNNQSVGGGVCCTEKDAYVINCTVAKNHVQGLGGGIGFQTTNADGMTATVANCIAWNNTCREDDYGTGNANIRFGNPQTDGKLPERVTIGAICVPEKTVSASAITSDPKFVDVAGGNYRLAEGSPCIDAGDDPAIEGYDTDLAGNARIIRCVGRFRCL
;
A
#
# COMPACT_ATOMS: atom_id res chain seq x y z
N MET A 1 -31.57 -74.82 -17.85
CA MET A 1 -31.25 -73.64 -16.99
C MET A 1 -29.94 -73.04 -17.44
N GLU A 2 -30.01 -72.09 -18.39
CA GLU A 2 -28.81 -71.40 -18.93
C GLU A 2 -28.55 -70.16 -18.08
N LYS A 3 -27.34 -70.06 -17.53
CA LYS A 3 -26.86 -68.86 -16.85
C LYS A 3 -26.24 -67.90 -17.89
N LYS A 4 -26.93 -66.80 -18.14
CA LYS A 4 -26.36 -65.67 -18.94
C LYS A 4 -25.35 -64.91 -18.09
N PHE A 5 -24.09 -64.91 -18.48
CA PHE A 5 -23.05 -64.02 -17.96
C PHE A 5 -23.24 -62.64 -18.57
N LEU A 6 -23.49 -61.64 -17.74
CA LEU A 6 -23.48 -60.25 -18.17
C LEU A 6 -22.07 -59.72 -18.08
N LEU A 7 -21.47 -59.40 -19.23
CA LEU A 7 -20.15 -58.77 -19.35
C LEU A 7 -20.35 -57.27 -19.12
N VAL A 8 -19.90 -56.77 -17.98
CA VAL A 8 -19.86 -55.34 -17.70
C VAL A 8 -18.56 -54.80 -18.30
N GLY A 9 -18.68 -54.13 -19.41
CA GLY A 9 -17.55 -53.42 -20.03
C GLY A 9 -17.15 -52.20 -19.16
N ALA A 10 -15.95 -52.23 -18.61
CA ALA A 10 -15.34 -51.07 -17.99
C ALA A 10 -14.97 -50.07 -19.08
N LEU A 11 -15.71 -48.97 -19.18
CA LEU A 11 -15.34 -47.83 -20.01
C LEU A 11 -14.21 -47.07 -19.27
N LEU A 12 -12.99 -47.29 -19.67
CA LEU A 12 -11.86 -46.41 -19.27
C LEU A 12 -12.10 -45.04 -19.89
N LEU A 13 -12.61 -44.10 -19.11
CA LEU A 13 -12.47 -42.68 -19.41
C LEU A 13 -11.00 -42.30 -19.25
N ALA A 14 -10.30 -42.29 -20.38
CA ALA A 14 -9.04 -41.57 -20.51
C ALA A 14 -9.38 -40.07 -20.35
N GLY A 15 -9.40 -39.57 -19.12
CA GLY A 15 -9.40 -38.15 -18.84
C GLY A 15 -8.08 -37.60 -19.33
N GLY A 16 -8.07 -37.08 -20.54
CA GLY A 16 -6.98 -36.25 -21.01
C GLY A 16 -6.92 -35.06 -20.04
N PHE A 17 -5.86 -34.96 -19.27
CA PHE A 17 -5.43 -33.70 -18.71
C PHE A 17 -5.08 -32.79 -19.89
N SER A 18 -6.05 -32.04 -20.41
CA SER A 18 -5.74 -30.91 -21.23
C SER A 18 -4.94 -29.97 -20.32
N THR A 19 -3.67 -29.79 -20.61
CA THR A 19 -2.93 -28.64 -20.13
C THR A 19 -3.78 -27.44 -20.53
N MET A 20 -4.43 -26.77 -19.56
CA MET A 20 -5.07 -25.49 -19.82
C MET A 20 -3.93 -24.57 -20.23
N ASN A 21 -3.84 -24.27 -21.53
CA ASN A 21 -3.02 -23.18 -21.99
C ASN A 21 -3.67 -21.91 -21.40
N ALA A 22 -2.85 -21.01 -20.87
CA ALA A 22 -3.30 -19.69 -20.51
C ALA A 22 -3.81 -18.99 -21.79
N ASP A 23 -5.02 -18.49 -21.75
CA ASP A 23 -5.57 -17.72 -22.87
C ASP A 23 -5.18 -16.24 -22.72
N VAL A 24 -4.98 -15.57 -23.86
CA VAL A 24 -4.76 -14.12 -23.90
C VAL A 24 -6.07 -13.43 -24.24
N ILE A 25 -6.50 -12.51 -23.40
CA ILE A 25 -7.69 -11.68 -23.61
C ILE A 25 -7.27 -10.26 -23.93
N TYR A 26 -7.64 -9.76 -25.07
CA TYR A 26 -7.30 -8.40 -25.54
C TYR A 26 -8.43 -7.41 -25.20
N VAL A 27 -8.06 -6.25 -24.69
CA VAL A 27 -8.97 -5.23 -24.18
C VAL A 27 -8.66 -3.87 -24.80
N THR A 28 -9.68 -3.19 -25.32
CA THR A 28 -9.59 -1.78 -25.73
C THR A 28 -10.70 -0.96 -25.09
N GLU A 29 -10.54 0.38 -25.03
CA GLU A 29 -11.52 1.28 -24.42
C GLU A 29 -12.94 1.14 -25.00
N SER A 30 -13.05 0.92 -26.31
CA SER A 30 -14.32 0.71 -27.02
C SER A 30 -14.59 -0.76 -27.35
N GLY A 31 -13.85 -1.69 -26.75
CA GLY A 31 -13.97 -3.11 -27.02
C GLY A 31 -15.35 -3.65 -26.69
N SER A 32 -15.86 -4.52 -27.57
CA SER A 32 -17.16 -5.19 -27.42
C SER A 32 -17.15 -6.59 -28.06
N GLY A 33 -15.96 -7.06 -28.44
CA GLY A 33 -15.75 -8.36 -29.06
C GLY A 33 -15.53 -9.47 -28.01
N ASP A 34 -15.07 -10.60 -28.47
CA ASP A 34 -14.80 -11.80 -27.67
C ASP A 34 -13.43 -11.83 -27.01
N GLY A 35 -12.61 -10.80 -27.22
CA GLY A 35 -11.27 -10.69 -26.63
C GLY A 35 -10.19 -11.58 -27.26
N THR A 36 -10.49 -12.33 -28.32
CA THR A 36 -9.52 -13.29 -28.89
C THR A 36 -8.40 -12.64 -29.72
N SER A 37 -8.54 -11.37 -30.05
CA SER A 37 -7.55 -10.58 -30.79
C SER A 37 -7.75 -9.08 -30.57
N TRP A 38 -6.76 -8.26 -30.90
CA TRP A 38 -6.91 -6.80 -30.88
C TRP A 38 -8.04 -6.27 -31.79
N SER A 39 -8.35 -6.95 -32.90
CA SER A 39 -9.46 -6.59 -33.79
C SER A 39 -10.84 -7.01 -33.27
N SER A 40 -10.87 -7.93 -32.30
CA SER A 40 -12.09 -8.42 -31.63
C SER A 40 -11.99 -8.20 -30.11
N ALA A 41 -11.35 -7.09 -29.69
CA ALA A 41 -11.08 -6.82 -28.29
C ALA A 41 -12.36 -6.71 -27.47
N ALA A 42 -12.32 -7.19 -26.24
CA ALA A 42 -13.39 -7.11 -25.25
C ALA A 42 -13.41 -5.76 -24.52
N SER A 43 -14.49 -5.50 -23.79
CA SER A 43 -14.50 -4.49 -22.74
C SER A 43 -13.64 -4.97 -21.55
N LEU A 44 -13.13 -4.04 -20.74
CA LEU A 44 -12.36 -4.41 -19.54
C LEU A 44 -13.23 -5.18 -18.53
N GLU A 45 -14.49 -4.79 -18.35
CA GLU A 45 -15.43 -5.45 -17.44
C GLU A 45 -15.65 -6.92 -17.85
N ASP A 46 -15.93 -7.16 -19.12
CA ASP A 46 -16.13 -8.50 -19.64
C ASP A 46 -14.86 -9.36 -19.52
N ALA A 47 -13.70 -8.83 -19.95
CA ALA A 47 -12.44 -9.52 -19.90
C ALA A 47 -12.08 -9.96 -18.45
N LEU A 48 -12.23 -9.07 -17.46
CA LEU A 48 -11.97 -9.41 -16.07
C LEU A 48 -12.99 -10.39 -15.49
N SER A 49 -14.22 -10.43 -16.02
CA SER A 49 -15.24 -11.39 -15.63
C SER A 49 -15.04 -12.78 -16.24
N TRP A 50 -14.48 -12.85 -17.45
CA TRP A 50 -14.19 -14.10 -18.16
C TRP A 50 -12.88 -14.74 -17.75
N ALA A 51 -11.90 -13.92 -17.36
CA ALA A 51 -10.56 -14.39 -17.01
C ALA A 51 -10.58 -15.58 -16.04
N ALA A 52 -9.87 -16.63 -16.39
CA ALA A 52 -9.62 -17.81 -15.59
C ALA A 52 -8.21 -17.79 -14.96
N ALA A 53 -7.91 -18.78 -14.15
CA ALA A 53 -6.59 -18.88 -13.54
C ALA A 53 -5.52 -19.21 -14.61
N GLY A 54 -4.50 -18.37 -14.65
CA GLY A 54 -3.41 -18.46 -15.61
C GLY A 54 -3.57 -17.57 -16.83
N ASP A 55 -4.76 -17.04 -17.10
CA ASP A 55 -4.98 -16.17 -18.26
C ASP A 55 -4.23 -14.84 -18.14
N GLU A 56 -3.96 -14.25 -19.31
CA GLU A 56 -3.31 -12.96 -19.46
C GLU A 56 -4.26 -11.96 -20.12
N VAL A 57 -4.51 -10.82 -19.49
CA VAL A 57 -5.38 -9.77 -20.00
C VAL A 57 -4.53 -8.58 -20.44
N PHE A 58 -4.48 -8.31 -21.74
CA PHE A 58 -3.72 -7.21 -22.33
C PHE A 58 -4.65 -6.01 -22.53
N VAL A 59 -4.38 -4.93 -21.82
CA VAL A 59 -5.23 -3.73 -21.80
C VAL A 59 -4.53 -2.61 -22.55
N ALA A 60 -5.12 -2.18 -23.66
CA ALA A 60 -4.61 -1.07 -24.46
C ALA A 60 -4.59 0.23 -23.67
N LYS A 61 -3.74 1.17 -24.08
CA LYS A 61 -3.80 2.56 -23.66
C LYS A 61 -5.19 3.13 -23.87
N GLY A 62 -5.67 3.92 -22.93
CA GLY A 62 -7.02 4.49 -22.97
C GLY A 62 -7.56 4.75 -21.57
N THR A 63 -8.81 5.25 -21.49
CA THR A 63 -9.47 5.57 -20.22
C THR A 63 -10.65 4.63 -19.98
N TYR A 64 -10.57 3.82 -18.97
CA TYR A 64 -11.58 2.85 -18.57
C TYR A 64 -12.29 3.34 -17.31
N THR A 65 -13.53 3.81 -17.44
CA THR A 65 -14.31 4.30 -16.31
C THR A 65 -15.23 3.22 -15.79
N GLY A 66 -15.06 2.85 -14.51
CA GLY A 66 -15.86 1.78 -13.92
C GLY A 66 -15.41 1.38 -12.52
N SER A 67 -16.07 0.37 -11.98
CA SER A 67 -15.68 -0.34 -10.76
C SER A 67 -15.43 -1.80 -11.14
N PHE A 68 -14.16 -2.13 -11.26
CA PHE A 68 -13.71 -3.39 -11.83
C PHE A 68 -13.45 -4.44 -10.74
N LYS A 69 -13.70 -5.70 -11.07
CA LYS A 69 -13.49 -6.80 -10.16
C LYS A 69 -12.78 -7.98 -10.84
N LEU A 70 -11.63 -8.38 -10.32
CA LEU A 70 -10.92 -9.58 -10.74
C LEU A 70 -11.02 -10.66 -9.65
N ARG A 71 -11.53 -11.85 -10.02
CA ARG A 71 -11.69 -13.00 -9.13
C ARG A 71 -10.76 -14.16 -9.42
N ALA A 72 -10.15 -14.16 -10.59
CA ALA A 72 -9.27 -15.22 -11.02
C ALA A 72 -7.80 -14.93 -10.67
N ALA A 73 -6.98 -15.96 -10.61
CA ALA A 73 -5.52 -15.86 -10.56
C ALA A 73 -4.99 -15.57 -11.97
N ALA A 74 -5.37 -14.43 -12.55
CA ALA A 74 -4.98 -13.98 -13.87
C ALA A 74 -3.96 -12.84 -13.78
N LYS A 75 -3.27 -12.57 -14.88
CA LYS A 75 -2.36 -11.43 -15.01
C LYS A 75 -2.98 -10.36 -15.89
N VAL A 76 -2.91 -9.12 -15.47
CA VAL A 76 -3.43 -7.96 -16.21
C VAL A 76 -2.29 -7.02 -16.53
N TYR A 77 -2.08 -6.74 -17.80
CA TYR A 77 -1.03 -5.87 -18.30
C TYR A 77 -1.62 -4.64 -18.97
N GLY A 78 -1.43 -3.48 -18.34
CA GLY A 78 -1.78 -2.19 -18.91
C GLY A 78 -0.70 -1.66 -19.85
N ASN A 79 -0.92 -0.45 -20.34
CA ASN A 79 0.02 0.29 -21.20
C ASN A 79 0.35 -0.37 -22.53
N CYS A 80 -0.50 -1.28 -23.01
CA CYS A 80 -0.37 -1.92 -24.31
C CYS A 80 -0.70 -0.93 -25.44
N VAL A 81 0.05 -1.01 -26.55
CA VAL A 81 -0.20 -0.16 -27.73
C VAL A 81 -1.21 -0.77 -28.73
N GLY A 82 -1.71 -1.99 -28.46
CA GLY A 82 -2.74 -2.63 -29.28
C GLY A 82 -2.18 -3.55 -30.37
N THR A 83 -0.91 -3.99 -30.24
CA THR A 83 -0.25 -4.89 -31.19
C THR A 83 0.58 -5.96 -30.50
N GLU A 84 0.62 -5.98 -29.18
CA GLU A 84 1.40 -6.91 -28.38
C GLU A 84 0.94 -8.36 -28.59
N THR A 85 1.92 -9.26 -28.61
CA THR A 85 1.75 -10.71 -28.52
C THR A 85 2.43 -11.26 -27.25
N GLU A 86 3.21 -10.42 -26.56
CA GLU A 86 3.93 -10.71 -25.33
C GLU A 86 3.71 -9.57 -24.32
N PRO A 87 3.82 -9.83 -23.01
CA PRO A 87 3.64 -8.81 -22.00
C PRO A 87 4.60 -7.61 -22.16
N PRO A 88 4.13 -6.37 -21.99
CA PRO A 88 4.99 -5.19 -21.98
C PRO A 88 6.05 -5.25 -20.88
N THR A 89 7.18 -4.60 -21.11
CA THR A 89 8.22 -4.42 -20.09
C THR A 89 8.01 -3.11 -19.35
N TYR A 90 8.00 -3.16 -18.02
CA TYR A 90 7.82 -2.00 -17.17
C TYR A 90 9.12 -1.68 -16.41
N THR A 91 9.48 -0.40 -16.35
CA THR A 91 10.64 0.10 -15.60
C THR A 91 10.26 1.15 -14.56
N THR A 92 9.07 1.73 -14.67
CA THR A 92 8.55 2.78 -13.79
C THR A 92 7.03 2.72 -13.72
N ALA A 93 6.46 3.29 -12.67
CA ALA A 93 5.04 3.58 -12.56
C ALA A 93 4.68 5.00 -13.04
N GLU A 94 5.63 5.74 -13.60
CA GLU A 94 5.39 7.06 -14.18
C GLU A 94 5.08 6.96 -15.68
N GLY A 95 4.27 7.89 -16.19
CA GLY A 95 3.96 7.99 -17.62
C GLY A 95 3.10 6.87 -18.16
N LEU A 96 2.30 6.23 -17.31
CA LEU A 96 1.33 5.23 -17.72
C LEU A 96 0.17 5.87 -18.48
N GLU A 97 -0.35 5.17 -19.48
CA GLU A 97 -1.41 5.65 -20.37
C GLU A 97 -2.64 4.71 -20.40
N THR A 98 -2.71 3.72 -19.50
CA THR A 98 -3.92 2.93 -19.24
C THR A 98 -4.52 3.39 -17.93
N PHE A 99 -5.55 4.22 -18.03
CA PHE A 99 -6.22 4.89 -16.92
C PHE A 99 -7.47 4.14 -16.48
N LEU A 100 -7.48 3.62 -15.27
CA LEU A 100 -8.69 3.13 -14.61
C LEU A 100 -9.27 4.23 -13.73
N LYS A 101 -10.46 4.72 -14.07
CA LYS A 101 -11.12 5.81 -13.33
C LYS A 101 -12.38 5.36 -12.63
N GLY A 102 -12.51 5.76 -11.36
CA GLY A 102 -13.70 5.49 -10.57
C GLY A 102 -14.95 6.17 -11.14
N PRO A 103 -16.12 5.51 -11.09
CA PRO A 103 -17.38 6.05 -11.62
C PRO A 103 -18.07 7.01 -10.64
N GLY A 104 -17.41 7.35 -9.53
CA GLY A 104 -17.99 8.12 -8.43
C GLY A 104 -18.75 7.26 -7.42
N GLY A 105 -18.42 7.37 -6.15
CA GLY A 105 -19.03 6.61 -5.07
C GLY A 105 -18.65 5.14 -4.99
N LYS A 106 -17.82 4.64 -5.90
CA LYS A 106 -17.34 3.28 -5.98
C LYS A 106 -15.82 3.22 -6.05
N ARG A 107 -15.23 2.19 -5.47
CA ARG A 107 -13.81 1.89 -5.67
C ARG A 107 -13.53 1.56 -7.14
N VAL A 108 -12.28 1.76 -7.57
CA VAL A 108 -11.91 1.46 -8.95
C VAL A 108 -11.68 -0.04 -9.16
N LEU A 109 -10.90 -0.68 -8.27
CA LEU A 109 -10.50 -2.07 -8.48
C LEU A 109 -10.64 -2.91 -7.20
N TYR A 110 -11.32 -4.05 -7.31
CA TYR A 110 -11.44 -5.05 -6.27
C TYR A 110 -10.78 -6.36 -6.70
N LEU A 111 -9.76 -6.79 -5.96
CA LEU A 111 -9.01 -8.01 -6.22
C LEU A 111 -9.38 -9.08 -5.20
N ASP A 112 -10.13 -10.09 -5.64
CA ASP A 112 -10.63 -11.21 -4.84
C ASP A 112 -10.06 -12.56 -5.32
N GLY A 113 -9.28 -12.51 -6.40
CA GLY A 113 -8.61 -13.66 -7.00
C GLY A 113 -7.32 -14.01 -6.27
N LYS A 114 -7.06 -15.30 -6.12
CA LYS A 114 -5.81 -15.80 -5.54
C LYS A 114 -4.64 -15.56 -6.51
N ALA A 115 -3.57 -14.93 -6.01
CA ALA A 115 -2.32 -14.73 -6.74
C ALA A 115 -2.48 -14.05 -8.12
N SER A 116 -3.46 -13.14 -8.26
CA SER A 116 -3.54 -12.29 -9.46
C SER A 116 -2.39 -11.29 -9.48
N GLU A 117 -1.94 -10.93 -10.68
CA GLU A 117 -0.88 -9.95 -10.88
C GLU A 117 -1.35 -8.83 -11.79
N ILE A 118 -1.14 -7.59 -11.39
CA ILE A 118 -1.59 -6.39 -12.10
C ILE A 118 -0.37 -5.52 -12.40
N TYR A 119 -0.21 -5.13 -13.64
CA TYR A 119 0.94 -4.37 -14.12
C TYR A 119 0.54 -3.11 -14.87
N GLY A 120 1.24 -2.00 -14.62
CA GLY A 120 1.26 -0.83 -15.48
C GLY A 120 -0.08 -0.11 -15.63
N LEU A 121 -0.85 0.02 -14.56
CA LEU A 121 -2.13 0.73 -14.53
C LEU A 121 -2.02 2.03 -13.73
N ASP A 122 -2.65 3.09 -14.25
CA ASP A 122 -2.92 4.34 -13.54
C ASP A 122 -4.35 4.29 -12.98
N ILE A 123 -4.49 4.39 -11.64
CA ILE A 123 -5.75 4.11 -10.93
C ILE A 123 -6.17 5.31 -10.10
N SER A 124 -7.25 5.98 -10.49
CA SER A 124 -7.67 7.24 -9.87
C SER A 124 -9.18 7.46 -9.78
N GLY A 125 -9.59 8.44 -8.96
CA GLY A 125 -10.99 8.87 -8.84
C GLY A 125 -11.91 7.86 -8.16
N GLY A 126 -11.36 6.87 -7.46
CA GLY A 126 -12.12 5.90 -6.69
C GLY A 126 -12.65 6.49 -5.38
N ASP A 127 -13.78 5.97 -4.92
CA ASP A 127 -14.45 6.35 -3.68
C ASP A 127 -15.19 5.14 -3.11
N ALA A 128 -14.75 4.62 -1.98
CA ALA A 128 -15.33 3.42 -1.40
C ALA A 128 -16.53 3.69 -0.47
N SER A 129 -17.11 4.88 -0.50
CA SER A 129 -18.18 5.30 0.42
C SER A 129 -19.45 4.47 0.30
N THR A 130 -19.84 4.04 -0.91
CA THR A 130 -21.10 3.31 -1.16
C THR A 130 -20.89 1.83 -1.48
N GLU A 131 -19.70 1.30 -1.19
CA GLU A 131 -19.41 -0.11 -1.37
C GLU A 131 -20.23 -1.01 -0.44
N THR A 132 -20.62 -2.19 -0.92
CA THR A 132 -21.28 -3.20 -0.09
C THR A 132 -20.29 -4.11 0.62
N THR A 133 -19.10 -4.28 0.05
CA THR A 133 -18.01 -5.06 0.62
C THR A 133 -16.85 -4.14 0.96
N GLY A 134 -16.45 -4.08 2.24
CA GLY A 134 -15.35 -3.22 2.66
C GLY A 134 -15.66 -1.74 2.46
N VAL A 135 -16.80 -1.28 2.93
CA VAL A 135 -17.19 0.14 2.91
C VAL A 135 -16.09 0.99 3.53
N GLY A 136 -15.70 2.07 2.84
CA GLY A 136 -14.65 2.96 3.29
C GLY A 136 -13.22 2.39 3.20
N ARG A 137 -13.03 1.21 2.63
CA ARG A 137 -11.72 0.55 2.51
C ARG A 137 -11.22 0.55 1.08
N GLY A 138 -10.04 1.13 0.83
CA GLY A 138 -9.39 1.17 -0.47
C GLY A 138 -10.23 1.88 -1.53
N GLY A 139 -10.16 3.20 -1.59
CA GLY A 139 -10.88 3.98 -2.60
C GLY A 139 -10.44 3.63 -4.02
N GLY A 140 -9.14 3.55 -4.24
CA GLY A 140 -8.57 3.06 -5.49
C GLY A 140 -8.64 1.54 -5.60
N VAL A 141 -8.00 0.82 -4.69
CA VAL A 141 -7.85 -0.64 -4.76
C VAL A 141 -8.15 -1.30 -3.43
N TYR A 142 -8.89 -2.38 -3.46
CA TYR A 142 -9.03 -3.30 -2.33
C TYR A 142 -8.49 -4.67 -2.70
N ILE A 143 -7.40 -5.09 -2.04
CA ILE A 143 -6.84 -6.43 -2.16
C ILE A 143 -7.39 -7.27 -1.00
N ASN A 144 -8.25 -8.24 -1.32
CA ASN A 144 -8.79 -9.18 -0.35
C ASN A 144 -7.77 -10.31 -0.07
N ASN A 145 -8.14 -11.33 0.69
CA ASN A 145 -7.29 -12.45 1.14
C ASN A 145 -6.63 -13.30 0.02
N GLY A 146 -6.68 -12.85 -1.22
CA GLY A 146 -6.20 -13.60 -2.38
C GLY A 146 -4.70 -13.60 -2.63
N GLY A 147 -3.93 -12.72 -2.02
CA GLY A 147 -2.48 -12.61 -2.29
C GLY A 147 -2.17 -11.96 -3.64
N ALA A 148 -2.98 -11.02 -4.10
CA ALA A 148 -2.73 -10.31 -5.35
C ALA A 148 -1.49 -9.42 -5.29
N THR A 149 -0.82 -9.25 -6.41
CA THR A 149 0.37 -8.39 -6.55
C THR A 149 0.11 -7.27 -7.55
N LEU A 150 0.39 -6.03 -7.16
CA LEU A 150 0.43 -4.88 -8.05
C LEU A 150 1.88 -4.51 -8.33
N LYS A 151 2.23 -4.31 -9.60
CA LYS A 151 3.58 -3.90 -10.01
C LYS A 151 3.53 -2.74 -11.00
N TYR A 152 4.40 -1.76 -10.76
CA TYR A 152 4.51 -0.59 -11.65
C TYR A 152 3.17 0.12 -11.87
N CYS A 153 2.33 0.21 -10.85
CA CYS A 153 1.06 0.92 -10.90
C CYS A 153 1.18 2.30 -10.23
N ASN A 154 0.46 3.27 -10.75
CA ASN A 154 0.26 4.57 -10.10
C ASN A 154 -1.16 4.62 -9.52
N ILE A 155 -1.28 4.81 -8.20
CA ILE A 155 -2.56 4.84 -7.50
C ILE A 155 -2.70 6.21 -6.84
N HIS A 156 -3.60 7.05 -7.39
CA HIS A 156 -3.65 8.43 -6.98
C HIS A 156 -5.06 9.03 -6.98
N ASP A 157 -5.23 10.14 -6.26
CA ASP A 157 -6.49 10.90 -6.21
C ASP A 157 -7.72 10.04 -5.88
N ASN A 158 -7.55 9.06 -4.97
CA ASN A 158 -8.63 8.19 -4.51
C ASN A 158 -9.03 8.55 -3.08
N ILE A 159 -10.28 8.25 -2.72
CA ILE A 159 -10.90 8.58 -1.43
C ILE A 159 -11.45 7.30 -0.79
N GLY A 160 -11.09 7.02 0.47
CA GLY A 160 -11.70 5.92 1.21
C GLY A 160 -13.16 6.19 1.54
N VAL A 161 -13.44 7.34 2.15
CA VAL A 161 -14.81 7.81 2.45
C VAL A 161 -14.98 9.27 2.06
N ASP A 162 -15.94 9.55 1.18
CA ASP A 162 -16.39 10.89 0.89
C ASP A 162 -17.41 11.36 1.94
N GLY A 163 -16.98 12.26 2.82
CA GLY A 163 -17.79 12.78 3.90
C GLY A 163 -19.01 13.56 3.46
N SER A 164 -19.00 14.14 2.25
CA SER A 164 -20.16 14.85 1.71
C SER A 164 -21.39 13.95 1.55
N LYS A 165 -21.20 12.65 1.50
CA LYS A 165 -22.28 11.66 1.34
C LYS A 165 -23.00 11.31 2.64
N ASN A 166 -22.56 11.82 3.79
CA ASN A 166 -23.18 11.58 5.12
C ASN A 166 -23.50 10.09 5.41
N ILE A 167 -22.62 9.19 4.98
CA ILE A 167 -22.87 7.76 5.11
C ILE A 167 -22.52 7.33 6.53
N LEU A 168 -23.53 6.81 7.21
CA LEU A 168 -23.36 6.24 8.55
C LEU A 168 -23.24 4.73 8.47
N GLY A 169 -22.35 4.17 9.29
CA GLY A 169 -22.31 2.73 9.51
C GLY A 169 -23.58 2.21 10.18
N SER A 170 -23.73 0.90 10.24
CA SER A 170 -24.89 0.23 10.87
C SER A 170 -25.13 0.60 12.34
N ASN A 171 -24.13 1.18 13.00
CA ASN A 171 -24.18 1.66 14.38
C ASN A 171 -24.50 3.16 14.50
N GLY A 172 -24.89 3.83 13.41
CA GLY A 172 -25.18 5.25 13.36
C GLY A 172 -23.96 6.17 13.48
N LYS A 173 -22.74 5.62 13.42
CA LYS A 173 -21.47 6.38 13.47
C LYS A 173 -20.97 6.67 12.06
N ALA A 174 -20.21 7.76 11.91
CA ALA A 174 -19.53 8.04 10.65
C ALA A 174 -18.62 6.88 10.25
N LEU A 175 -18.56 6.61 8.94
CA LEU A 175 -17.69 5.57 8.41
C LEU A 175 -16.21 5.95 8.56
N LYS A 176 -15.39 4.97 8.85
CA LYS A 176 -13.93 5.11 8.84
C LYS A 176 -13.42 5.00 7.41
N GLY A 177 -12.62 5.96 6.98
CA GLY A 177 -11.83 5.84 5.77
C GLY A 177 -10.55 5.04 6.06
N VAL A 178 -10.35 3.92 5.37
CA VAL A 178 -9.23 3.01 5.61
C VAL A 178 -8.52 2.70 4.30
N GLY A 179 -7.29 3.22 4.12
CA GLY A 179 -6.58 3.14 2.86
C GLY A 179 -7.27 3.98 1.78
N GLY A 180 -7.01 5.29 1.72
CA GLY A 180 -7.59 6.14 0.67
C GLY A 180 -7.27 5.61 -0.71
N GLY A 181 -6.00 5.34 -0.98
CA GLY A 181 -5.55 4.65 -2.19
C GLY A 181 -5.82 3.15 -2.14
N LEU A 182 -5.24 2.44 -1.16
CA LEU A 182 -5.31 0.98 -1.08
C LEU A 182 -5.63 0.46 0.31
N TYR A 183 -6.45 -0.57 0.33
CA TYR A 183 -6.60 -1.46 1.47
C TYR A 183 -6.11 -2.87 1.12
N VAL A 184 -5.16 -3.39 1.89
CA VAL A 184 -4.45 -4.64 1.58
C VAL A 184 -4.58 -5.61 2.76
N LEU A 185 -5.34 -6.68 2.61
CA LEU A 185 -5.42 -7.75 3.61
C LEU A 185 -4.28 -8.75 3.46
N ASN A 186 -4.05 -9.21 2.25
CA ASN A 186 -2.98 -10.15 1.91
C ASN A 186 -2.60 -9.92 0.46
N GLY A 187 -1.43 -9.34 0.23
CA GLY A 187 -0.99 -8.98 -1.11
C GLY A 187 0.32 -8.23 -1.11
N ARG A 188 0.77 -7.89 -2.30
CA ARG A 188 2.07 -7.29 -2.53
C ARG A 188 2.00 -6.10 -3.48
N LEU A 189 2.67 -5.02 -3.13
CA LEU A 189 2.91 -3.88 -4.01
C LEU A 189 4.40 -3.81 -4.30
N GLU A 190 4.76 -3.70 -5.58
CA GLU A 190 6.16 -3.59 -6.00
C GLU A 190 6.32 -2.46 -7.03
N ASN A 191 7.30 -1.60 -6.82
CA ASN A 191 7.64 -0.52 -7.76
C ASN A 191 6.45 0.39 -8.11
N CYS A 192 5.53 0.61 -7.16
CA CYS A 192 4.34 1.42 -7.35
C CYS A 192 4.52 2.85 -6.80
N ILE A 193 3.74 3.77 -7.34
CA ILE A 193 3.57 5.12 -6.81
C ILE A 193 2.18 5.21 -6.18
N ILE A 194 2.11 5.69 -4.94
CA ILE A 194 0.87 5.90 -4.22
C ILE A 194 0.84 7.35 -3.75
N GLU A 195 0.02 8.18 -4.39
CA GLU A 195 0.07 9.61 -4.15
C GLU A 195 -1.28 10.31 -4.12
N ASN A 196 -1.36 11.42 -3.40
CA ASN A 196 -2.53 12.30 -3.33
C ASN A 196 -3.85 11.57 -2.94
N ASN A 197 -3.76 10.44 -2.26
CA ASN A 197 -4.96 9.73 -1.79
C ASN A 197 -5.38 10.24 -0.42
N ILE A 198 -6.68 10.16 -0.14
CA ILE A 198 -7.28 10.67 1.10
C ILE A 198 -8.09 9.56 1.76
N ALA A 199 -7.83 9.26 3.03
CA ALA A 199 -8.61 8.23 3.73
C ALA A 199 -10.07 8.67 3.93
N THR A 200 -10.33 9.92 4.32
CA THR A 200 -11.68 10.46 4.44
C THR A 200 -11.72 11.96 4.15
N THR A 201 -12.73 12.41 3.43
CA THR A 201 -12.99 13.85 3.23
C THR A 201 -14.08 14.40 4.16
N ALA A 202 -14.55 13.59 5.13
CA ALA A 202 -15.61 14.00 6.04
C ALA A 202 -15.18 15.24 6.83
N PRO A 203 -15.79 16.43 6.59
CA PRO A 203 -15.69 17.52 7.50
C PRO A 203 -16.50 17.18 8.77
N TRP A 204 -15.97 17.55 9.89
CA TRP A 204 -16.68 17.46 11.15
C TRP A 204 -17.65 18.66 11.25
N GLU A 205 -18.94 18.47 11.07
CA GLU A 205 -19.95 19.53 11.33
C GLU A 205 -21.01 19.15 12.37
N ASP A 206 -21.01 17.92 12.88
CA ASP A 206 -22.06 17.47 13.82
C ASP A 206 -21.48 16.91 15.11
N THR A 207 -21.47 17.75 16.16
CA THR A 207 -21.02 17.40 17.51
C THR A 207 -21.78 16.26 18.17
N SER A 208 -22.88 15.78 17.58
CA SER A 208 -23.69 14.65 18.06
C SER A 208 -23.29 13.32 17.43
N LYS A 209 -22.48 13.31 16.34
CA LYS A 209 -22.08 12.10 15.61
C LYS A 209 -20.61 11.79 15.87
N THR A 210 -20.38 10.67 16.46
CA THR A 210 -19.06 10.20 16.86
C THR A 210 -18.14 9.93 15.65
N TRP A 211 -17.13 10.78 15.45
CA TRP A 211 -15.74 10.49 15.09
C TRP A 211 -15.45 9.84 13.73
N SER A 212 -15.19 10.62 12.70
CA SER A 212 -14.54 10.11 11.49
C SER A 212 -13.05 9.85 11.79
N THR A 213 -12.57 8.67 11.45
CA THR A 213 -11.17 8.26 11.62
C THR A 213 -10.59 7.95 10.26
N GLY A 214 -9.48 8.56 9.89
CA GLY A 214 -8.70 8.20 8.71
C GLY A 214 -7.55 7.27 9.09
N ILE A 215 -7.45 6.12 8.44
CA ILE A 215 -6.38 5.14 8.66
C ILE A 215 -5.70 4.85 7.34
N GLY A 216 -4.41 5.21 7.19
CA GLY A 216 -3.68 5.04 5.95
C GLY A 216 -4.22 5.95 4.84
N GLY A 217 -3.76 7.19 4.73
CA GLY A 217 -4.17 8.07 3.64
C GLY A 217 -3.88 7.44 2.27
N GLY A 218 -2.67 6.96 2.08
CA GLY A 218 -2.30 6.17 0.91
C GLY A 218 -2.68 4.70 1.06
N ILE A 219 -2.14 4.00 2.07
CA ILE A 219 -2.25 2.55 2.23
C ILE A 219 -2.66 2.18 3.66
N CYS A 220 -3.57 1.24 3.79
CA CYS A 220 -3.72 0.44 5.01
C CYS A 220 -3.31 -1.01 4.73
N LEU A 221 -2.25 -1.46 5.40
CA LEU A 221 -1.74 -2.83 5.32
C LEU A 221 -2.23 -3.60 6.53
N ASP A 222 -3.13 -4.55 6.34
CA ASP A 222 -3.90 -5.19 7.40
C ASP A 222 -3.88 -6.72 7.30
N ALA A 223 -2.73 -7.34 7.54
CA ALA A 223 -2.60 -8.80 7.56
C ALA A 223 -3.14 -9.46 8.84
N THR A 224 -3.85 -8.73 9.69
CA THR A 224 -4.45 -9.27 10.92
C THR A 224 -5.87 -9.78 10.74
N GLU A 225 -6.56 -9.35 9.68
CA GLU A 225 -7.97 -9.68 9.45
C GLU A 225 -8.11 -10.99 8.65
N GLY A 226 -8.75 -11.97 9.20
CA GLY A 226 -9.11 -13.23 8.53
C GLY A 226 -8.26 -14.45 8.92
N ASN A 227 -8.82 -15.65 8.66
CA ASN A 227 -8.14 -16.92 8.92
C ASN A 227 -7.00 -17.14 7.92
N GLY A 228 -5.77 -17.07 8.39
CA GLY A 228 -4.58 -17.36 7.60
C GLY A 228 -3.85 -16.14 7.04
N CYS A 229 -4.14 -14.94 7.51
CA CYS A 229 -3.31 -13.77 7.22
C CYS A 229 -1.91 -13.99 7.77
N ASN A 230 -0.92 -13.90 6.89
CA ASN A 230 0.48 -14.00 7.23
C ASN A 230 1.15 -12.66 6.92
N PRO A 231 1.73 -11.96 7.93
CA PRO A 231 2.43 -10.69 7.70
C PRO A 231 3.52 -10.78 6.64
N ASP A 232 4.10 -11.96 6.42
CA ASP A 232 5.09 -12.18 5.37
C ASP A 232 4.53 -12.07 3.95
N ASN A 233 3.23 -12.17 3.78
CA ASN A 233 2.57 -12.01 2.47
C ASN A 233 1.99 -10.61 2.26
N ALA A 234 1.97 -9.75 3.28
CA ALA A 234 1.50 -8.37 3.18
C ALA A 234 2.70 -7.42 3.08
N ILE A 235 3.12 -7.12 1.85
CA ILE A 235 4.39 -6.44 1.58
C ILE A 235 4.19 -5.24 0.66
N VAL A 236 4.80 -4.12 1.03
CA VAL A 236 5.02 -2.95 0.19
C VAL A 236 6.52 -2.82 -0.04
N LEU A 237 6.96 -2.99 -1.28
CA LEU A 237 8.37 -3.07 -1.67
C LEU A 237 8.69 -2.08 -2.79
N ASN A 238 9.79 -1.35 -2.66
CA ASN A 238 10.27 -0.42 -3.69
C ASN A 238 9.21 0.61 -4.15
N CYS A 239 8.40 1.11 -3.22
CA CYS A 239 7.30 2.02 -3.54
C CYS A 239 7.62 3.47 -3.15
N ILE A 240 6.99 4.40 -3.84
CA ILE A 240 6.96 5.82 -3.48
C ILE A 240 5.57 6.14 -2.94
N ILE A 241 5.49 6.54 -1.68
CA ILE A 241 4.25 6.87 -0.98
C ILE A 241 4.33 8.37 -0.64
N ARG A 242 3.64 9.21 -1.40
CA ARG A 242 3.80 10.65 -1.26
C ARG A 242 2.50 11.43 -1.28
N ASN A 243 2.48 12.53 -0.52
CA ASN A 243 1.38 13.51 -0.50
C ASN A 243 -0.01 12.89 -0.20
N ASN A 244 -0.05 11.77 0.51
CA ASN A 244 -1.31 11.19 0.95
C ASN A 244 -1.74 11.79 2.28
N SER A 245 -3.03 11.79 2.57
CA SER A 245 -3.59 12.39 3.76
C SER A 245 -4.68 11.54 4.39
N THR A 246 -4.79 11.58 5.71
CA THR A 246 -5.95 10.97 6.38
C THR A 246 -7.20 11.81 6.24
N THR A 247 -7.05 13.14 6.21
CA THR A 247 -8.13 14.12 6.01
C THR A 247 -7.59 15.34 5.27
N PRO A 248 -8.40 16.11 4.52
CA PRO A 248 -7.90 17.22 3.71
C PRO A 248 -7.57 18.48 4.51
N THR A 249 -8.09 18.66 5.72
CA THR A 249 -7.98 19.92 6.48
C THR A 249 -7.49 19.71 7.90
N ASP A 250 -6.82 20.73 8.43
CA ASP A 250 -6.31 20.78 9.81
C ASP A 250 -7.41 21.10 10.85
N ASP A 251 -8.61 21.45 10.41
CA ASP A 251 -9.65 22.07 11.24
C ASP A 251 -10.61 21.08 11.91
N GLY A 252 -10.36 19.79 11.86
CA GLY A 252 -11.29 18.77 12.33
C GLY A 252 -10.83 18.04 13.60
N ASP A 253 -11.74 17.88 14.57
CA ASP A 253 -11.59 16.97 15.71
C ASP A 253 -11.63 15.49 15.27
N SER A 254 -10.77 15.07 14.35
CA SER A 254 -10.68 13.65 14.03
C SER A 254 -9.84 12.96 15.09
N PHE A 255 -10.47 12.06 15.82
CA PHE A 255 -9.78 11.29 16.84
C PHE A 255 -9.10 10.07 16.24
N GLN A 256 -7.84 9.85 16.57
CA GLN A 256 -7.07 8.64 16.26
C GLN A 256 -6.82 8.38 14.78
N SER A 257 -6.62 9.40 13.98
CA SER A 257 -6.13 9.19 12.61
C SER A 257 -4.69 8.67 12.60
N GLN A 258 -4.38 7.75 11.67
CA GLN A 258 -3.16 6.96 11.70
C GLN A 258 -2.56 6.80 10.31
N GLY A 259 -1.25 7.08 10.18
CA GLY A 259 -0.51 6.81 8.96
C GLY A 259 -0.99 7.63 7.77
N GLY A 260 -0.54 8.89 7.64
CA GLY A 260 -0.88 9.72 6.47
C GLY A 260 -0.48 9.06 5.16
N GLY A 261 0.73 8.51 5.10
CA GLY A 261 1.18 7.69 3.98
C GLY A 261 0.67 6.26 4.09
N ILE A 262 1.08 5.56 5.15
CA ILE A 262 0.76 4.14 5.35
C ILE A 262 0.47 3.84 6.82
N ALA A 263 -0.62 3.13 7.07
CA ALA A 263 -0.88 2.45 8.33
C ALA A 263 -0.59 0.95 8.19
N ILE A 264 0.27 0.43 9.07
CA ILE A 264 0.65 -0.98 9.11
C ILE A 264 0.08 -1.60 10.39
N LYS A 265 -1.00 -2.34 10.25
CA LYS A 265 -1.51 -3.17 11.34
C LYS A 265 -0.67 -4.42 11.49
N SER A 266 -0.38 -5.08 10.38
CA SER A 266 0.58 -6.17 10.28
C SER A 266 1.11 -6.25 8.85
N GLY A 267 2.41 -6.50 8.66
CA GLY A 267 3.04 -6.58 7.34
C GLY A 267 4.36 -5.82 7.25
N LYS A 268 4.86 -5.67 6.03
CA LYS A 268 6.20 -5.16 5.76
C LYS A 268 6.20 -3.98 4.78
N LEU A 269 6.86 -2.89 5.17
CA LEU A 269 7.25 -1.78 4.30
C LEU A 269 8.76 -1.83 4.11
N ILE A 270 9.20 -2.02 2.88
CA ILE A 270 10.61 -2.29 2.57
C ILE A 270 11.08 -1.43 1.40
N ASN A 271 12.31 -0.93 1.47
CA ASN A 271 12.97 -0.20 0.37
C ASN A 271 12.14 0.95 -0.20
N SER A 272 11.39 1.66 0.60
CA SER A 272 10.39 2.60 0.12
C SER A 272 10.68 4.03 0.57
N LEU A 273 10.23 4.98 -0.25
CA LEU A 273 10.26 6.41 0.05
C LEU A 273 8.88 6.86 0.50
N VAL A 274 8.79 7.38 1.73
CA VAL A 274 7.55 7.89 2.33
C VAL A 274 7.72 9.37 2.60
N VAL A 275 7.10 10.25 1.80
CA VAL A 275 7.41 11.67 1.82
C VAL A 275 6.20 12.58 1.65
N GLY A 276 6.15 13.67 2.42
CA GLY A 276 5.11 14.70 2.26
C GLY A 276 3.69 14.24 2.62
N ASN A 277 3.55 13.13 3.34
CA ASN A 277 2.25 12.63 3.76
C ASN A 277 1.81 13.32 5.05
N SER A 278 0.49 13.38 5.29
CA SER A 278 -0.03 14.09 6.45
C SER A 278 -1.16 13.36 7.18
N VAL A 279 -1.15 13.50 8.49
CA VAL A 279 -2.28 13.20 9.35
C VAL A 279 -2.81 14.51 9.87
N ASN A 280 -3.87 15.01 9.27
CA ASN A 280 -4.52 16.24 9.64
C ASN A 280 -5.68 15.98 10.63
N GLY A 281 -6.05 16.97 11.39
CA GLY A 281 -7.26 16.95 12.21
C GLY A 281 -7.19 16.07 13.46
N SER A 282 -6.46 16.47 14.50
CA SER A 282 -6.71 16.05 15.88
C SER A 282 -6.08 17.02 16.87
N LEU A 283 -6.90 17.61 17.73
CA LEU A 283 -6.42 18.43 18.84
C LEU A 283 -5.96 17.58 20.05
N ASN A 284 -6.18 16.27 20.06
CA ASN A 284 -6.08 15.42 21.26
C ASN A 284 -4.89 14.48 21.30
N ASN A 285 -3.82 14.73 20.56
CA ASN A 285 -2.57 13.92 20.59
C ASN A 285 -2.75 12.40 20.38
N GLN A 286 -3.87 11.98 19.82
CA GLN A 286 -4.15 10.56 19.52
C GLN A 286 -3.89 10.19 18.06
N SER A 287 -3.64 11.18 17.21
CA SER A 287 -3.22 10.96 15.82
C SER A 287 -1.74 10.68 15.77
N VAL A 288 -1.34 9.68 14.99
CA VAL A 288 0.01 9.13 15.01
C VAL A 288 0.52 8.77 13.62
N GLY A 289 1.81 9.07 13.38
CA GLY A 289 2.51 8.64 12.18
C GLY A 289 2.10 9.40 10.93
N GLY A 290 2.63 10.61 10.72
CA GLY A 290 2.37 11.38 9.50
C GLY A 290 2.77 10.62 8.23
N GLY A 291 3.92 9.98 8.24
CA GLY A 291 4.37 9.08 7.17
C GLY A 291 3.87 7.65 7.39
N VAL A 292 4.33 7.01 8.45
CA VAL A 292 4.10 5.60 8.77
C VAL A 292 3.50 5.47 10.17
N CYS A 293 2.45 4.69 10.33
CA CYS A 293 1.94 4.30 11.64
C CYS A 293 1.91 2.77 11.79
N CYS A 294 2.58 2.24 12.82
CA CYS A 294 2.50 0.84 13.22
C CYS A 294 1.49 0.70 14.37
N THR A 295 0.50 -0.20 14.25
CA THR A 295 -0.62 -0.20 15.20
C THR A 295 -0.87 -1.53 15.91
N GLU A 296 -0.48 -2.65 15.31
CA GLU A 296 -0.72 -3.99 15.86
C GLU A 296 0.54 -4.87 15.79
N LYS A 297 0.41 -6.17 15.61
CA LYS A 297 1.54 -7.11 15.66
C LYS A 297 2.29 -7.19 14.33
N ASP A 298 3.60 -7.46 14.42
CA ASP A 298 4.45 -7.85 13.29
C ASP A 298 4.47 -6.80 12.17
N ALA A 299 4.69 -5.53 12.55
CA ALA A 299 4.93 -4.44 11.64
C ALA A 299 6.43 -4.24 11.40
N TYR A 300 6.85 -4.22 10.14
CA TYR A 300 8.24 -4.06 9.75
C TYR A 300 8.42 -2.84 8.83
N VAL A 301 9.35 -1.96 9.17
CA VAL A 301 9.77 -0.82 8.35
C VAL A 301 11.28 -0.94 8.14
N ILE A 302 11.68 -1.35 6.94
CA ILE A 302 13.06 -1.74 6.67
C ILE A 302 13.59 -1.01 5.42
N ASN A 303 14.79 -0.46 5.50
CA ASN A 303 15.46 0.23 4.41
C ASN A 303 14.65 1.40 3.82
N CYS A 304 13.93 2.14 4.63
CA CYS A 304 13.03 3.18 4.18
C CYS A 304 13.58 4.59 4.48
N THR A 305 13.29 5.52 3.56
CA THR A 305 13.45 6.95 3.81
C THR A 305 12.07 7.55 4.10
N VAL A 306 11.90 8.11 5.30
CA VAL A 306 10.65 8.70 5.78
C VAL A 306 10.91 10.16 6.09
N ALA A 307 10.50 11.06 5.19
CA ALA A 307 10.90 12.47 5.28
C ALA A 307 9.77 13.45 4.96
N LYS A 308 9.83 14.65 5.56
CA LYS A 308 8.85 15.72 5.34
C LYS A 308 7.37 15.32 5.53
N ASN A 309 7.10 14.33 6.34
CA ASN A 309 5.73 13.99 6.70
C ASN A 309 5.28 14.83 7.90
N HIS A 310 3.96 15.00 8.03
CA HIS A 310 3.37 15.84 9.07
C HIS A 310 2.28 15.11 9.83
N VAL A 311 2.16 15.40 11.13
CA VAL A 311 1.01 14.98 11.95
C VAL A 311 0.59 16.11 12.90
N GLN A 312 -0.69 16.32 13.03
CA GLN A 312 -1.26 17.21 14.05
C GLN A 312 -1.14 16.62 15.48
N GLY A 313 -0.75 15.38 15.62
CA GLY A 313 -0.51 14.65 16.85
C GLY A 313 0.96 14.30 17.06
N LEU A 314 1.29 13.00 17.13
CA LEU A 314 2.60 12.49 17.53
C LEU A 314 3.30 11.68 16.45
N GLY A 315 4.63 11.87 16.28
CA GLY A 315 5.45 11.11 15.36
C GLY A 315 5.18 11.42 13.88
N GLY A 316 5.60 12.58 13.43
CA GLY A 316 5.41 13.04 12.04
C GLY A 316 5.99 12.07 11.01
N GLY A 317 7.10 11.43 11.30
CA GLY A 317 7.70 10.40 10.44
C GLY A 317 7.09 9.03 10.69
N ILE A 318 7.59 8.34 11.71
CA ILE A 318 7.17 6.98 12.10
C ILE A 318 6.53 7.05 13.50
N GLY A 319 5.29 6.63 13.60
CA GLY A 319 4.56 6.58 14.85
C GLY A 319 4.13 5.16 15.21
N PHE A 320 4.01 4.90 16.51
CA PHE A 320 3.54 3.62 17.03
C PHE A 320 2.33 3.89 17.92
N GLN A 321 1.21 3.29 17.61
CA GLN A 321 0.00 3.46 18.41
C GLN A 321 -0.24 2.26 19.29
N THR A 322 -0.22 2.49 20.59
CA THR A 322 -0.52 1.46 21.59
C THR A 322 -1.93 1.69 22.13
N THR A 323 -2.94 1.15 21.50
CA THR A 323 -4.27 1.04 22.12
C THR A 323 -4.35 -0.14 23.10
N ASN A 324 -3.49 -1.14 22.94
CA ASN A 324 -3.33 -2.26 23.86
C ASN A 324 -1.83 -2.52 24.05
N ALA A 325 -1.31 -2.16 25.21
CA ALA A 325 0.11 -2.30 25.57
C ALA A 325 0.67 -3.73 25.42
N ASP A 326 -0.20 -4.74 25.32
CA ASP A 326 0.18 -6.15 25.40
C ASP A 326 0.36 -6.85 24.04
N GLY A 327 0.14 -6.17 22.92
CA GLY A 327 0.07 -6.86 21.62
C GLY A 327 0.92 -6.32 20.49
N MET A 328 1.37 -5.06 20.52
CA MET A 328 2.11 -4.48 19.39
C MET A 328 3.55 -4.97 19.36
N THR A 329 3.98 -5.44 18.19
CA THR A 329 5.38 -5.71 17.87
C THR A 329 5.76 -4.97 16.59
N ALA A 330 6.91 -4.31 16.60
CA ALA A 330 7.41 -3.64 15.40
C ALA A 330 8.94 -3.69 15.31
N THR A 331 9.44 -3.72 14.09
CA THR A 331 10.87 -3.59 13.79
C THR A 331 11.08 -2.45 12.80
N VAL A 332 11.95 -1.51 13.18
CA VAL A 332 12.42 -0.44 12.29
C VAL A 332 13.93 -0.59 12.14
N ALA A 333 14.42 -0.82 10.94
CA ALA A 333 15.84 -1.03 10.69
C ALA A 333 16.29 -0.42 9.36
N ASN A 334 17.52 0.06 9.33
CA ASN A 334 18.14 0.69 8.15
C ASN A 334 17.32 1.86 7.59
N CYS A 335 16.74 2.66 8.45
CA CYS A 335 15.84 3.73 8.04
C CYS A 335 16.46 5.10 8.24
N ILE A 336 16.04 6.06 7.41
CA ILE A 336 16.28 7.48 7.61
C ILE A 336 14.94 8.15 7.89
N ALA A 337 14.76 8.71 9.08
CA ALA A 337 13.60 9.50 9.44
C ALA A 337 14.04 10.96 9.69
N TRP A 338 13.73 11.86 8.75
CA TRP A 338 14.33 13.21 8.75
C TRP A 338 13.37 14.30 8.29
N ASN A 339 13.44 15.46 8.93
CA ASN A 339 12.61 16.63 8.60
C ASN A 339 11.09 16.34 8.64
N ASN A 340 10.66 15.40 9.45
CA ASN A 340 9.25 15.20 9.72
C ASN A 340 8.80 16.17 10.82
N THR A 341 7.54 16.55 10.82
CA THR A 341 6.99 17.55 11.75
C THR A 341 5.78 17.02 12.50
N CYS A 342 5.61 17.50 13.71
CA CYS A 342 4.42 17.28 14.53
C CYS A 342 3.98 18.60 15.17
N ARG A 343 2.81 18.62 15.78
CA ARG A 343 2.35 19.81 16.50
C ARG A 343 3.26 20.12 17.70
N GLU A 344 3.73 21.36 17.80
CA GLU A 344 4.76 21.77 18.76
C GLU A 344 4.28 21.98 20.20
N ASP A 345 2.98 22.18 20.44
CA ASP A 345 2.55 22.99 21.57
C ASP A 345 2.40 22.28 22.93
N ASP A 346 2.31 20.96 23.04
CA ASP A 346 1.88 20.38 24.32
C ASP A 346 2.83 19.38 25.02
N TYR A 347 3.86 18.85 24.37
CA TYR A 347 4.64 17.74 24.96
C TYR A 347 6.16 17.81 24.77
N GLY A 348 6.72 18.99 24.72
CA GLY A 348 8.18 19.13 24.76
C GLY A 348 8.89 18.64 23.49
N THR A 349 9.62 19.50 22.92
CA THR A 349 10.56 19.34 21.82
C THR A 349 11.16 17.95 21.70
N GLY A 350 11.05 17.31 20.54
CA GLY A 350 12.12 16.44 20.14
C GLY A 350 11.82 15.13 19.45
N ASN A 351 10.56 14.72 19.25
CA ASN A 351 10.31 13.40 18.65
C ASN A 351 9.39 13.46 17.42
N ALA A 352 9.62 14.43 16.52
CA ALA A 352 8.83 14.56 15.30
C ALA A 352 9.09 13.43 14.31
N ASN A 353 10.31 12.86 14.31
CA ASN A 353 10.68 11.87 13.31
C ASN A 353 10.27 10.46 13.71
N ILE A 354 10.42 10.08 14.98
CA ILE A 354 9.97 8.79 15.51
C ILE A 354 9.36 8.98 16.89
N ARG A 355 8.14 8.47 17.11
CA ARG A 355 7.50 8.56 18.42
C ARG A 355 6.50 7.44 18.72
N PHE A 356 6.35 7.22 20.01
CA PHE A 356 5.40 6.31 20.65
C PHE A 356 4.14 7.06 21.08
N GLY A 357 2.99 6.60 20.59
CA GLY A 357 1.72 7.31 20.68
C GLY A 357 0.96 7.21 22.00
N ASN A 358 1.64 7.06 23.17
CA ASN A 358 0.96 7.20 24.45
C ASN A 358 1.68 8.27 25.29
N PRO A 359 1.07 9.45 25.49
CA PRO A 359 1.64 10.50 26.34
C PRO A 359 1.84 10.06 27.80
N GLN A 360 1.19 8.98 28.24
CA GLN A 360 1.32 8.46 29.60
C GLN A 360 2.54 7.57 29.82
N THR A 361 3.28 7.20 28.78
CA THR A 361 4.46 6.33 28.88
C THR A 361 5.78 7.08 28.84
N ASP A 362 5.82 8.39 29.07
CA ASP A 362 7.02 9.24 29.04
C ASP A 362 7.85 9.12 27.75
N GLY A 363 7.23 8.78 26.62
CA GLY A 363 7.90 8.64 25.32
C GLY A 363 8.83 7.43 25.22
N LYS A 364 8.78 6.49 26.17
CA LYS A 364 9.61 5.28 26.12
C LYS A 364 9.10 4.29 25.07
N LEU A 365 10.05 3.67 24.39
CA LEU A 365 9.80 2.53 23.49
C LEU A 365 9.06 1.41 24.25
N PRO A 366 7.94 0.88 23.73
CA PRO A 366 7.42 -0.38 24.23
C PRO A 366 8.51 -1.48 24.12
N GLU A 367 8.61 -2.33 25.11
CA GLU A 367 9.63 -3.41 25.16
C GLU A 367 9.65 -4.33 23.91
N ARG A 368 8.62 -4.27 23.08
CA ARG A 368 8.43 -5.09 21.89
C ARG A 368 8.69 -4.36 20.56
N VAL A 369 9.22 -3.13 20.62
CA VAL A 369 9.66 -2.40 19.43
C VAL A 369 11.17 -2.48 19.34
N THR A 370 11.65 -3.05 18.26
CA THR A 370 13.09 -3.15 17.95
C THR A 370 13.48 -2.02 17.01
N ILE A 371 14.48 -1.22 17.39
CA ILE A 371 15.10 -0.23 16.52
C ILE A 371 16.53 -0.71 16.21
N GLY A 372 16.78 -1.02 14.94
CA GLY A 372 18.10 -1.33 14.40
C GLY A 372 18.86 -0.06 13.99
N ALA A 373 19.71 -0.16 12.97
CA ALA A 373 20.42 0.99 12.40
C ALA A 373 19.43 2.05 11.92
N ILE A 374 19.63 3.31 12.31
CA ILE A 374 18.72 4.39 11.97
C ILE A 374 19.44 5.74 11.93
N CYS A 375 19.06 6.60 10.98
CA CYS A 375 19.43 8.01 10.97
C CYS A 375 18.22 8.86 11.37
N VAL A 376 18.37 9.57 12.51
CA VAL A 376 17.29 10.37 13.10
C VAL A 376 17.92 11.45 14.00
N PRO A 377 17.45 12.69 14.00
CA PRO A 377 18.07 13.75 14.81
C PRO A 377 17.91 13.52 16.33
N GLU A 378 16.97 12.71 16.75
CA GLU A 378 16.66 12.45 18.17
C GLU A 378 17.54 11.33 18.75
N LYS A 379 18.48 11.69 19.64
CA LYS A 379 19.38 10.74 20.34
C LYS A 379 18.67 9.71 21.23
N THR A 380 17.45 10.02 21.65
CA THR A 380 16.70 9.19 22.60
C THR A 380 16.10 7.94 21.96
N VAL A 381 16.09 7.84 20.62
CA VAL A 381 15.50 6.73 19.89
C VAL A 381 16.36 5.46 19.98
N SER A 382 17.67 5.61 19.80
CA SER A 382 18.65 4.52 19.92
C SER A 382 20.03 5.08 20.26
N ALA A 383 20.78 4.39 21.09
CA ALA A 383 22.16 4.78 21.42
C ALA A 383 23.11 4.75 20.21
N SER A 384 22.79 3.95 19.20
CA SER A 384 23.54 3.82 17.95
C SER A 384 22.98 4.67 16.81
N ALA A 385 21.99 5.52 17.06
CA ALA A 385 21.38 6.35 16.02
C ALA A 385 22.38 7.36 15.45
N ILE A 386 22.40 7.51 14.13
CA ILE A 386 23.10 8.58 13.43
C ILE A 386 22.24 9.83 13.58
N THR A 387 22.79 10.86 14.26
CA THR A 387 22.05 12.09 14.55
C THR A 387 22.50 13.28 13.69
N SER A 388 23.43 13.07 12.78
CA SER A 388 23.88 14.07 11.82
C SER A 388 23.06 14.02 10.55
N ASP A 389 23.00 15.17 9.84
CA ASP A 389 22.26 15.34 8.59
C ASP A 389 22.58 14.21 7.60
N PRO A 390 21.59 13.48 7.08
CA PRO A 390 21.77 12.43 6.08
C PRO A 390 22.31 12.95 4.74
N LYS A 391 22.37 14.27 4.52
CA LYS A 391 22.86 14.91 3.32
C LYS A 391 22.17 14.39 2.05
N PHE A 392 20.87 14.58 1.95
CA PHE A 392 20.14 14.33 0.71
C PHE A 392 20.60 15.28 -0.41
N VAL A 393 20.63 14.80 -1.65
CA VAL A 393 21.10 15.56 -2.81
C VAL A 393 20.29 16.82 -3.05
N ASP A 394 18.96 16.73 -3.07
CA ASP A 394 18.06 17.87 -3.27
C ASP A 394 16.66 17.60 -2.69
N VAL A 395 16.48 17.96 -1.45
CA VAL A 395 15.19 17.77 -0.75
C VAL A 395 14.09 18.66 -1.34
N ALA A 396 14.43 19.83 -1.89
CA ALA A 396 13.45 20.75 -2.48
C ALA A 396 12.92 20.20 -3.81
N GLY A 397 13.79 19.63 -4.63
CA GLY A 397 13.44 18.97 -5.87
C GLY A 397 12.95 17.51 -5.72
N GLY A 398 12.79 17.01 -4.47
CA GLY A 398 12.31 15.66 -4.22
C GLY A 398 13.36 14.56 -4.41
N ASN A 399 14.63 14.90 -4.51
CA ASN A 399 15.73 13.94 -4.65
C ASN A 399 16.31 13.57 -3.27
N TYR A 400 15.85 12.45 -2.73
CA TYR A 400 16.27 11.93 -1.43
C TYR A 400 17.43 10.93 -1.49
N ARG A 401 18.16 10.88 -2.62
CA ARG A 401 19.40 10.12 -2.70
C ARG A 401 20.45 10.72 -1.78
N LEU A 402 21.32 9.88 -1.24
CA LEU A 402 22.42 10.33 -0.39
C LEU A 402 23.52 10.99 -1.22
N ALA A 403 23.93 12.18 -0.83
CA ALA A 403 25.08 12.84 -1.42
C ALA A 403 26.39 12.20 -0.93
N GLU A 404 27.49 12.44 -1.66
CA GLU A 404 28.81 12.03 -1.27
C GLU A 404 29.17 12.52 0.15
N GLY A 405 29.73 11.64 0.97
CA GLY A 405 30.06 11.92 2.37
C GLY A 405 28.85 12.00 3.29
N SER A 406 27.71 11.44 2.88
CA SER A 406 26.60 11.20 3.80
C SER A 406 27.01 10.23 4.91
N PRO A 407 26.67 10.51 6.18
CA PRO A 407 26.93 9.59 7.29
C PRO A 407 26.12 8.30 7.23
N CYS A 408 25.10 8.23 6.37
CA CYS A 408 24.23 7.07 6.21
C CYS A 408 24.78 6.06 5.18
N ILE A 409 25.82 6.42 4.41
CA ILE A 409 26.47 5.49 3.50
C ILE A 409 27.25 4.45 4.33
N ASP A 410 27.10 3.16 4.02
CA ASP A 410 27.74 2.03 4.70
C ASP A 410 27.41 1.92 6.22
N ALA A 411 26.28 2.50 6.63
CA ALA A 411 25.86 2.53 8.04
C ALA A 411 24.70 1.59 8.37
N GLY A 412 24.20 0.87 7.38
CA GLY A 412 23.13 -0.11 7.56
C GLY A 412 23.60 -1.43 8.18
N ASP A 413 22.64 -2.24 8.60
CA ASP A 413 22.83 -3.59 9.13
C ASP A 413 22.51 -4.61 8.03
N ASP A 414 23.52 -5.36 7.56
CA ASP A 414 23.40 -6.30 6.45
C ASP A 414 22.35 -7.41 6.67
N PRO A 415 22.19 -8.01 7.85
CA PRO A 415 21.13 -9.01 8.06
C PRO A 415 19.71 -8.49 7.83
N ALA A 416 19.48 -7.20 8.01
CA ALA A 416 18.16 -6.60 7.77
C ALA A 416 17.79 -6.48 6.29
N ILE A 417 18.75 -6.67 5.38
CA ILE A 417 18.54 -6.57 3.93
C ILE A 417 18.60 -7.92 3.20
N GLU A 418 18.77 -9.01 3.91
CA GLU A 418 18.81 -10.35 3.31
C GLU A 418 17.56 -10.61 2.46
N GLY A 419 17.77 -10.93 1.18
CA GLY A 419 16.69 -11.12 0.21
C GLY A 419 16.19 -9.85 -0.48
N TYR A 420 16.81 -8.67 -0.22
CA TYR A 420 16.44 -7.38 -0.85
C TYR A 420 17.68 -6.72 -1.46
N ASP A 421 18.14 -7.25 -2.58
CA ASP A 421 19.45 -6.96 -3.16
C ASP A 421 19.55 -5.62 -3.90
N THR A 422 18.41 -4.97 -4.19
CA THR A 422 18.38 -3.70 -4.93
C THR A 422 17.79 -2.56 -4.12
N ASP A 423 18.22 -1.32 -4.42
CA ASP A 423 17.64 -0.09 -3.93
C ASP A 423 16.35 0.28 -4.71
N LEU A 424 15.71 1.41 -4.34
CA LEU A 424 14.51 1.92 -5.00
C LEU A 424 14.74 2.27 -6.49
N ALA A 425 15.98 2.54 -6.90
CA ALA A 425 16.35 2.84 -8.28
C ALA A 425 16.79 1.58 -9.06
N GLY A 426 16.73 0.40 -8.44
CA GLY A 426 17.13 -0.88 -9.04
C GLY A 426 18.64 -1.15 -9.01
N ASN A 427 19.44 -0.31 -8.33
CA ASN A 427 20.88 -0.55 -8.19
C ASN A 427 21.14 -1.59 -7.10
N ALA A 428 22.27 -2.29 -7.20
CA ALA A 428 22.71 -3.20 -6.15
C ALA A 428 22.93 -2.45 -4.83
N ARG A 429 22.32 -2.93 -3.74
CA ARG A 429 22.45 -2.34 -2.40
C ARG A 429 23.82 -2.57 -1.79
N ILE A 430 24.38 -3.75 -2.00
CA ILE A 430 25.68 -4.13 -1.49
C ILE A 430 26.64 -4.23 -2.68
N ILE A 431 27.59 -3.33 -2.75
CA ILE A 431 28.71 -3.43 -3.69
C ILE A 431 29.88 -4.05 -2.93
N ARG A 432 30.15 -5.34 -3.20
CA ARG A 432 31.33 -6.03 -2.66
C ARG A 432 32.58 -5.57 -3.42
N CYS A 433 33.30 -4.61 -2.88
CA CYS A 433 34.68 -4.35 -3.31
C CYS A 433 35.61 -5.37 -2.65
N VAL A 434 36.64 -5.83 -3.36
CA VAL A 434 37.63 -6.78 -2.81
C VAL A 434 38.22 -6.20 -1.53
N GLY A 435 37.76 -6.73 -0.37
CA GLY A 435 38.24 -6.37 0.97
C GLY A 435 37.37 -5.48 1.84
N ARG A 436 36.20 -4.98 1.37
CA ARG A 436 35.24 -4.25 2.23
C ARG A 436 33.82 -4.33 1.64
N PHE A 437 32.83 -4.46 2.53
CA PHE A 437 31.41 -4.33 2.15
C PHE A 437 31.02 -2.85 2.14
N ARG A 438 30.27 -2.42 1.14
CA ARG A 438 29.65 -1.09 1.09
C ARG A 438 28.16 -1.26 0.81
N CYS A 439 27.34 -0.71 1.69
CA CYS A 439 25.91 -0.46 1.40
C CYS A 439 25.80 0.93 0.73
N LEU A 440 25.15 1.00 -0.41
CA LEU A 440 24.79 2.25 -1.08
C LEU A 440 23.33 2.60 -0.79
#